data_5071aed4d3654d09e4e1c235fe8b0357
#
_entry.id   5071aed4d3654d09e4e1c235fe8b0357
#
_cell.length_a   1.000
_cell.length_b   1.000
_cell.length_c   1.000
_cell.angle_alpha   90.00
_cell.angle_beta   90.00
_cell.angle_gamma   90.00
#
_symmetry.space_group_name_H-M   'P 1'
#
loop_
_entity.id
_entity.type
_entity.pdbx_description
1 polymer ?
#
loop_
_entity_poly.entity_id
_entity_poly.type
_entity_poly.pdbx_seq_one_letter_code
_entity_poly.pdbx_strand_id
1 'polypeptide(L)'
;MTEGPITTDVLVVGSGAAGLTAALNLSTGCNVLVVSKGGITETSTAWAQGGIAAVLDEGDTFEAHIEDTMVAGAGLNDRRTVEAVVEQAPAAIERLAALGVPFTPGETVSERFHLTREGGHTARRIVHVDDATGWAVQKALTDAALANPRIRFLPDHVAVDLITERHAEHSGFAERRCHGLYAYDKAAGRVRRLLARATVLATGGASRVYRFTTNPDGATGDGIAMAWRAGCRVSNMEFNQFHPTCLYHTKVKNFLITEAMRGEGGILRLPDGTAFMAVHDPRADLAPRDIVARAIDAEMKRAGLPHVFLDMTHRGAAFVEAHFPTIHRRLLELGIDATREPIPVVPAAHYTCGGVLIDRHGRTDLAGLYAIGEVSQSGLHGANRMASNSLLECFVFGASAADDILARLADMPEPPPIRPWDESRVTDSDEEVVVSHNWEELRRFMWDYVGIVRTDRRLERAAHRVALLRQEIAEYYGNFRVTPDLLELRNLVEVADLIVRSARERKESRGLHYTTDYPGPRDPPRDTIMYPAS
;
A
#
# COMPACT_ATOMS: atom_id res chain seq x y z
N MET A 1 -6.60 -17.22 34.37
CA MET A 1 -5.32 -16.51 34.61
C MET A 1 -5.02 -15.71 33.35
N THR A 2 -4.94 -14.40 33.42
CA THR A 2 -4.54 -13.55 32.29
C THR A 2 -3.08 -13.85 31.99
N GLU A 3 -2.77 -14.39 30.81
CA GLU A 3 -1.38 -14.52 30.36
C GLU A 3 -0.67 -13.14 30.41
N GLY A 4 0.60 -13.15 30.84
CA GLY A 4 1.42 -11.96 30.84
C GLY A 4 1.61 -11.35 29.42
N PRO A 5 2.11 -10.14 29.31
CA PRO A 5 2.44 -9.54 28.02
C PRO A 5 3.55 -10.33 27.32
N ILE A 6 3.54 -10.30 25.99
CA ILE A 6 4.68 -10.74 25.19
C ILE A 6 5.60 -9.53 25.03
N THR A 7 6.88 -9.66 25.40
CA THR A 7 7.88 -8.59 25.32
C THR A 7 8.96 -8.90 24.29
N THR A 8 9.48 -7.86 23.66
CA THR A 8 10.60 -7.89 22.72
C THR A 8 11.34 -6.55 22.74
N ASP A 9 12.54 -6.48 22.17
CA ASP A 9 13.24 -5.20 22.01
C ASP A 9 12.53 -4.32 20.98
N VAL A 10 12.22 -4.88 19.80
CA VAL A 10 11.52 -4.17 18.72
C VAL A 10 10.37 -5.01 18.18
N LEU A 11 9.22 -4.35 17.99
CA LEU A 11 8.02 -4.92 17.39
C LEU A 11 7.87 -4.41 15.96
N VAL A 12 7.76 -5.31 14.98
CA VAL A 12 7.49 -4.99 13.57
C VAL A 12 6.09 -5.48 13.20
N VAL A 13 5.24 -4.60 12.70
CA VAL A 13 3.85 -4.89 12.34
C VAL A 13 3.72 -4.94 10.83
N GLY A 14 3.66 -6.14 10.28
CA GLY A 14 3.64 -6.44 8.85
C GLY A 14 4.86 -7.21 8.38
N SER A 15 4.62 -8.25 7.58
CA SER A 15 5.63 -9.19 7.07
C SER A 15 5.93 -9.00 5.57
N GLY A 16 5.60 -7.83 4.99
CA GLY A 16 5.97 -7.46 3.63
C GLY A 16 7.43 -7.00 3.51
N ALA A 17 7.83 -6.55 2.31
CA ALA A 17 9.20 -6.14 2.01
C ALA A 17 9.79 -5.16 3.03
N ALA A 18 9.05 -4.11 3.41
CA ALA A 18 9.50 -3.12 4.38
C ALA A 18 9.75 -3.74 5.77
N GLY A 19 8.76 -4.49 6.28
CA GLY A 19 8.85 -5.09 7.62
C GLY A 19 9.96 -6.14 7.72
N LEU A 20 10.10 -7.02 6.72
CA LEU A 20 11.16 -8.04 6.72
C LEU A 20 12.55 -7.41 6.54
N THR A 21 12.68 -6.37 5.72
CA THR A 21 13.94 -5.63 5.59
C THR A 21 14.34 -5.00 6.92
N ALA A 22 13.40 -4.33 7.61
CA ALA A 22 13.66 -3.77 8.93
C ALA A 22 14.01 -4.88 9.94
N ALA A 23 13.27 -5.98 9.99
CA ALA A 23 13.52 -7.09 10.93
C ALA A 23 14.89 -7.71 10.74
N LEU A 24 15.32 -7.96 9.49
CA LEU A 24 16.64 -8.51 9.19
C LEU A 24 17.77 -7.58 9.62
N ASN A 25 17.65 -6.27 9.36
CA ASN A 25 18.67 -5.31 9.79
C ASN A 25 18.68 -5.15 11.32
N LEU A 26 17.53 -5.04 11.99
CA LEU A 26 17.40 -4.94 13.45
C LEU A 26 17.98 -6.16 14.17
N SER A 27 17.83 -7.35 13.60
CA SER A 27 18.28 -8.59 14.21
C SER A 27 19.82 -8.70 14.34
N THR A 28 20.58 -7.79 13.72
CA THR A 28 22.02 -7.70 13.94
C THR A 28 22.37 -7.27 15.36
N GLY A 29 21.50 -6.49 16.03
CA GLY A 29 21.75 -5.92 17.36
C GLY A 29 20.69 -6.23 18.44
N CYS A 30 19.47 -6.68 18.09
CA CYS A 30 18.39 -6.88 19.06
C CYS A 30 17.45 -8.03 18.67
N ASN A 31 16.51 -8.37 19.56
CA ASN A 31 15.45 -9.34 19.31
C ASN A 31 14.25 -8.64 18.68
N VAL A 32 13.69 -9.24 17.66
CA VAL A 32 12.58 -8.69 16.87
C VAL A 32 11.38 -9.63 16.90
N LEU A 33 10.20 -9.08 17.12
CA LEU A 33 8.94 -9.77 16.96
C LEU A 33 8.21 -9.21 15.74
N VAL A 34 7.98 -10.06 14.73
CA VAL A 34 7.20 -9.70 13.54
C VAL A 34 5.77 -10.22 13.69
N VAL A 35 4.79 -9.33 13.56
CA VAL A 35 3.36 -9.64 13.68
C VAL A 35 2.71 -9.50 12.31
N SER A 36 1.92 -10.50 11.90
CA SER A 36 1.11 -10.44 10.68
C SER A 36 -0.32 -10.88 10.94
N LYS A 37 -1.29 -10.24 10.29
CA LYS A 37 -2.71 -10.55 10.47
C LYS A 37 -3.20 -11.81 9.74
N GLY A 38 -2.40 -12.31 8.82
CA GLY A 38 -2.56 -13.59 8.12
C GLY A 38 -1.24 -14.32 8.07
N GLY A 39 -1.09 -15.22 7.10
CA GLY A 39 0.16 -15.92 6.82
C GLY A 39 1.31 -14.94 6.52
N ILE A 40 2.54 -15.30 6.88
CA ILE A 40 3.71 -14.40 6.76
C ILE A 40 4.06 -14.03 5.30
N THR A 41 3.58 -14.79 4.32
CA THR A 41 3.75 -14.53 2.89
C THR A 41 2.51 -13.93 2.21
N GLU A 42 1.42 -13.72 2.93
CA GLU A 42 0.19 -13.11 2.42
C GLU A 42 0.31 -11.58 2.40
N THR A 43 1.11 -11.06 1.49
CA THR A 43 1.48 -9.64 1.45
C THR A 43 1.29 -9.03 0.06
N SER A 44 1.10 -7.71 -0.01
CA SER A 44 1.09 -6.99 -1.30
C SER A 44 2.42 -7.14 -2.05
N THR A 45 3.53 -7.33 -1.33
CA THR A 45 4.85 -7.61 -1.93
C THR A 45 4.83 -8.87 -2.78
N ALA A 46 4.26 -9.97 -2.27
CA ALA A 46 4.20 -11.23 -3.00
C ALA A 46 3.37 -11.14 -4.30
N TRP A 47 2.48 -10.15 -4.40
CA TRP A 47 1.62 -9.94 -5.56
C TRP A 47 2.19 -8.93 -6.57
N ALA A 48 3.29 -8.25 -6.24
CA ALA A 48 3.92 -7.29 -7.12
C ALA A 48 4.55 -7.98 -8.33
N GLN A 49 4.08 -7.63 -9.53
CA GLN A 49 4.58 -8.17 -10.82
C GLN A 49 5.76 -7.37 -11.35
N GLY A 50 5.79 -6.04 -11.08
CA GLY A 50 6.84 -5.13 -11.53
C GLY A 50 8.18 -5.36 -10.83
N GLY A 51 9.22 -4.64 -11.28
CA GLY A 51 10.57 -4.74 -10.74
C GLY A 51 10.90 -3.67 -9.69
N ILE A 52 12.19 -3.43 -9.54
CA ILE A 52 12.78 -2.46 -8.62
C ILE A 52 13.66 -1.50 -9.43
N ALA A 53 13.40 -0.20 -9.30
CA ALA A 53 14.18 0.81 -10.01
C ALA A 53 15.56 1.02 -9.34
N ALA A 54 16.63 0.91 -10.11
CA ALA A 54 17.99 1.19 -9.65
C ALA A 54 18.89 1.57 -10.82
N VAL A 55 19.73 2.58 -10.64
CA VAL A 55 20.74 3.01 -11.62
C VAL A 55 21.92 2.04 -11.54
N LEU A 56 22.03 1.13 -12.53
CA LEU A 56 23.03 0.08 -12.59
C LEU A 56 23.78 0.03 -13.91
N ASP A 57 23.30 0.75 -14.92
CA ASP A 57 23.90 0.84 -16.25
C ASP A 57 24.67 2.15 -16.40
N GLU A 58 25.82 2.13 -17.12
CA GLU A 58 26.64 3.33 -17.38
C GLU A 58 25.93 4.38 -18.25
N GLY A 59 24.90 3.98 -18.99
CA GLY A 59 24.06 4.87 -19.80
C GLY A 59 22.96 5.60 -19.02
N ASP A 60 22.80 5.32 -17.72
CA ASP A 60 21.82 5.95 -16.83
C ASP A 60 22.50 6.74 -15.71
N THR A 61 21.78 7.68 -15.09
CA THR A 61 22.32 8.54 -14.02
C THR A 61 21.34 8.66 -12.87
N PHE A 62 21.85 8.88 -11.65
CA PHE A 62 21.00 9.18 -10.49
C PHE A 62 20.12 10.39 -10.75
N GLU A 63 20.66 11.44 -11.36
CA GLU A 63 19.91 12.66 -11.68
C GLU A 63 18.74 12.38 -12.63
N ALA A 64 18.91 11.52 -13.64
CA ALA A 64 17.82 11.13 -14.54
C ALA A 64 16.69 10.38 -13.78
N HIS A 65 17.06 9.49 -12.86
CA HIS A 65 16.06 8.79 -12.02
C HIS A 65 15.37 9.74 -11.03
N ILE A 66 16.12 10.68 -10.44
CA ILE A 66 15.58 11.71 -9.55
C ILE A 66 14.57 12.57 -10.31
N GLU A 67 14.94 13.11 -11.47
CA GLU A 67 14.04 13.97 -12.26
C GLU A 67 12.79 13.22 -12.75
N ASP A 68 12.92 11.98 -13.21
CA ASP A 68 11.77 11.12 -13.56
C ASP A 68 10.80 10.99 -12.37
N THR A 69 11.34 10.76 -11.16
CA THR A 69 10.55 10.65 -9.93
C THR A 69 9.88 11.98 -9.55
N MET A 70 10.60 13.11 -9.65
CA MET A 70 10.09 14.46 -9.39
C MET A 70 8.95 14.83 -10.35
N VAL A 71 9.11 14.51 -11.64
CA VAL A 71 8.08 14.74 -12.66
C VAL A 71 6.83 13.91 -12.38
N ALA A 72 7.01 12.62 -12.05
CA ALA A 72 5.90 11.74 -11.71
C ALA A 72 5.10 12.24 -10.50
N GLY A 73 5.77 12.73 -9.46
CA GLY A 73 5.15 13.20 -8.22
C GLY A 73 4.55 14.60 -8.30
N ALA A 74 4.58 15.24 -9.50
CA ALA A 74 3.89 16.50 -9.82
C ALA A 74 4.21 17.65 -8.85
N GLY A 75 5.48 17.74 -8.40
CA GLY A 75 6.02 18.83 -7.58
C GLY A 75 5.71 18.74 -6.07
N LEU A 76 5.17 17.61 -5.59
CA LEU A 76 4.94 17.35 -4.16
C LEU A 76 5.96 16.39 -3.55
N ASN A 77 6.98 15.96 -4.31
CA ASN A 77 8.07 15.16 -3.75
C ASN A 77 8.96 16.02 -2.84
N ASP A 78 9.51 15.42 -1.79
CA ASP A 78 10.68 15.96 -1.11
C ASP A 78 11.94 15.52 -1.90
N ARG A 79 12.61 16.47 -2.56
CA ARG A 79 13.79 16.19 -3.39
C ARG A 79 14.89 15.48 -2.60
N ARG A 80 15.11 15.82 -1.33
CA ARG A 80 16.15 15.21 -0.49
C ARG A 80 15.81 13.74 -0.19
N THR A 81 14.54 13.43 -0.01
CA THR A 81 14.07 12.05 0.14
C THR A 81 14.27 11.28 -1.16
N VAL A 82 13.91 11.87 -2.31
CA VAL A 82 14.10 11.24 -3.62
C VAL A 82 15.58 10.94 -3.87
N GLU A 83 16.47 11.91 -3.66
CA GLU A 83 17.92 11.75 -3.77
C GLU A 83 18.43 10.60 -2.89
N ALA A 84 18.08 10.60 -1.60
CA ALA A 84 18.53 9.58 -0.66
C ALA A 84 18.04 8.17 -1.04
N VAL A 85 16.83 8.02 -1.55
CA VAL A 85 16.27 6.72 -1.96
C VAL A 85 16.94 6.24 -3.25
N VAL A 86 17.09 7.11 -4.24
CA VAL A 86 17.68 6.77 -5.54
C VAL A 86 19.15 6.39 -5.41
N GLU A 87 19.94 7.14 -4.62
CA GLU A 87 21.36 6.85 -4.40
C GLU A 87 21.59 5.53 -3.66
N GLN A 88 20.67 5.10 -2.81
CA GLN A 88 20.78 3.83 -2.09
C GLN A 88 20.24 2.61 -2.86
N ALA A 89 19.63 2.83 -4.02
CA ALA A 89 19.01 1.76 -4.81
C ALA A 89 20.01 0.66 -5.23
N PRO A 90 21.22 0.95 -5.77
CA PRO A 90 22.17 -0.08 -6.13
C PRO A 90 22.55 -0.98 -4.95
N ALA A 91 22.81 -0.39 -3.78
CA ALA A 91 23.14 -1.15 -2.58
C ALA A 91 21.98 -2.02 -2.09
N ALA A 92 20.72 -1.57 -2.27
CA ALA A 92 19.53 -2.37 -1.95
C ALA A 92 19.44 -3.61 -2.88
N ILE A 93 19.66 -3.46 -4.19
CA ILE A 93 19.70 -4.57 -5.14
C ILE A 93 20.79 -5.57 -4.78
N GLU A 94 21.99 -5.10 -4.45
CA GLU A 94 23.10 -5.97 -4.03
C GLU A 94 22.76 -6.81 -2.79
N ARG A 95 22.13 -6.20 -1.79
CA ARG A 95 21.67 -6.92 -0.59
C ARG A 95 20.62 -7.99 -0.93
N LEU A 96 19.67 -7.69 -1.82
CA LEU A 96 18.67 -8.66 -2.25
C LEU A 96 19.29 -9.82 -3.03
N ALA A 97 20.25 -9.55 -3.91
CA ALA A 97 21.00 -10.57 -4.64
C ALA A 97 21.80 -11.47 -3.67
N ALA A 98 22.43 -10.87 -2.64
CA ALA A 98 23.14 -11.61 -1.59
C ALA A 98 22.20 -12.48 -0.73
N LEU A 99 20.93 -12.09 -0.58
CA LEU A 99 19.89 -12.89 0.07
C LEU A 99 19.32 -13.99 -0.85
N GLY A 100 19.79 -14.08 -2.09
CA GLY A 100 19.40 -15.13 -3.03
C GLY A 100 18.21 -14.80 -3.92
N VAL A 101 17.84 -13.52 -4.08
CA VAL A 101 16.83 -13.14 -5.09
C VAL A 101 17.42 -13.44 -6.48
N PRO A 102 16.77 -14.31 -7.30
CA PRO A 102 17.29 -14.75 -8.57
C PRO A 102 16.93 -13.75 -9.69
N PHE A 103 17.48 -12.54 -9.63
CA PHE A 103 17.22 -11.53 -10.66
C PHE A 103 17.58 -12.05 -12.05
N THR A 104 16.76 -11.70 -13.05
CA THR A 104 16.98 -12.09 -14.44
C THR A 104 18.35 -11.59 -14.91
N PRO A 105 19.25 -12.47 -15.39
CA PRO A 105 20.60 -12.10 -15.82
C PRO A 105 20.56 -11.26 -17.09
N GLY A 106 21.57 -10.42 -17.28
CA GLY A 106 21.76 -9.64 -18.50
C GLY A 106 21.98 -10.53 -19.74
N GLU A 107 21.78 -9.98 -20.92
CA GLU A 107 21.94 -10.68 -22.19
C GLU A 107 23.42 -10.89 -22.56
N THR A 108 24.31 -10.07 -22.01
CA THR A 108 25.75 -10.13 -22.24
C THR A 108 26.54 -10.41 -20.96
N VAL A 109 27.77 -10.91 -21.07
CA VAL A 109 28.63 -11.20 -19.91
C VAL A 109 28.99 -9.96 -19.09
N SER A 110 28.94 -8.78 -19.69
CA SER A 110 29.17 -7.49 -19.03
C SER A 110 27.95 -6.96 -18.28
N GLU A 111 26.77 -7.42 -18.63
CA GLU A 111 25.51 -7.03 -18.00
C GLU A 111 25.13 -8.02 -16.91
N ARG A 112 25.27 -7.62 -15.66
CA ARG A 112 24.94 -8.49 -14.53
C ARG A 112 23.44 -8.82 -14.44
N PHE A 113 22.58 -7.83 -14.70
CA PHE A 113 21.11 -7.94 -14.62
C PHE A 113 20.48 -7.47 -15.93
N HIS A 114 19.41 -8.14 -16.35
CA HIS A 114 18.56 -7.64 -17.41
C HIS A 114 17.74 -6.45 -16.86
N LEU A 115 17.75 -5.32 -17.58
CA LEU A 115 17.05 -4.12 -17.19
C LEU A 115 15.89 -3.85 -18.16
N THR A 116 14.71 -3.61 -17.61
CA THR A 116 13.54 -3.16 -18.38
C THR A 116 13.23 -1.68 -18.14
N ARG A 117 12.32 -1.13 -18.93
CA ARG A 117 11.82 0.24 -18.77
C ARG A 117 10.31 0.21 -18.55
N GLU A 118 9.83 0.87 -17.51
CA GLU A 118 8.42 1.06 -17.22
C GLU A 118 7.97 2.51 -17.48
N GLY A 119 6.67 2.75 -17.44
CA GLY A 119 6.09 4.08 -17.67
C GLY A 119 6.61 5.13 -16.69
N GLY A 120 7.00 6.28 -17.21
CA GLY A 120 7.59 7.39 -16.46
C GLY A 120 9.11 7.38 -16.39
N HIS A 121 9.78 6.27 -16.68
CA HIS A 121 11.24 6.18 -16.71
C HIS A 121 11.82 6.58 -18.08
N THR A 122 12.84 7.40 -18.08
CA THR A 122 13.57 7.81 -19.30
C THR A 122 14.62 6.76 -19.73
N ALA A 123 15.10 5.93 -18.79
CA ALA A 123 16.11 4.89 -19.02
C ALA A 123 15.61 3.48 -18.62
N ARG A 124 16.32 2.45 -19.08
CA ARG A 124 16.13 1.06 -18.65
C ARG A 124 16.85 0.88 -17.32
N ARG A 125 16.11 0.86 -16.21
CA ARG A 125 16.68 0.75 -14.86
C ARG A 125 15.91 -0.19 -13.93
N ILE A 126 14.96 -0.94 -14.47
CA ILE A 126 14.10 -1.82 -13.68
C ILE A 126 14.70 -3.21 -13.64
N VAL A 127 15.21 -3.59 -12.47
CA VAL A 127 15.68 -4.96 -12.17
C VAL A 127 14.47 -5.82 -11.84
N HIS A 128 14.39 -7.04 -12.36
CA HIS A 128 13.22 -7.88 -12.21
C HIS A 128 13.58 -9.38 -12.15
N VAL A 129 12.60 -10.18 -11.75
CA VAL A 129 12.61 -11.65 -11.85
C VAL A 129 11.40 -12.04 -12.70
N ASP A 130 11.60 -12.14 -14.01
CA ASP A 130 10.54 -12.34 -15.01
C ASP A 130 9.31 -11.46 -14.72
N ASP A 131 8.12 -12.06 -14.52
CA ASP A 131 6.86 -11.39 -14.13
C ASP A 131 6.47 -11.63 -12.66
N ALA A 132 7.42 -12.02 -11.80
CA ALA A 132 7.19 -12.47 -10.42
C ALA A 132 8.20 -11.90 -9.41
N THR A 133 8.70 -10.69 -9.66
CA THR A 133 9.74 -10.05 -8.81
C THR A 133 9.33 -9.99 -7.35
N GLY A 134 8.11 -9.57 -7.07
CA GLY A 134 7.61 -9.44 -5.70
C GLY A 134 7.58 -10.76 -4.95
N TRP A 135 7.16 -11.85 -5.61
CA TRP A 135 7.18 -13.19 -5.01
C TRP A 135 8.60 -13.66 -4.69
N ALA A 136 9.55 -13.48 -5.62
CA ALA A 136 10.95 -13.86 -5.42
C ALA A 136 11.59 -13.10 -4.27
N VAL A 137 11.33 -11.79 -4.18
CA VAL A 137 11.79 -10.92 -3.07
C VAL A 137 11.16 -11.35 -1.75
N GLN A 138 9.83 -11.53 -1.71
CA GLN A 138 9.11 -11.96 -0.50
C GLN A 138 9.67 -13.28 0.02
N LYS A 139 9.86 -14.24 -0.87
CA LYS A 139 10.41 -15.56 -0.53
C LYS A 139 11.81 -15.45 0.07
N ALA A 140 12.74 -14.76 -0.59
CA ALA A 140 14.11 -14.63 -0.11
C ALA A 140 14.19 -13.93 1.27
N LEU A 141 13.44 -12.83 1.46
CA LEU A 141 13.37 -12.12 2.74
C LEU A 141 12.75 -13.01 3.83
N THR A 142 11.69 -13.74 3.52
CA THR A 142 11.02 -14.64 4.46
C THR A 142 11.94 -15.79 4.88
N ASP A 143 12.59 -16.45 3.93
CA ASP A 143 13.51 -17.56 4.20
C ASP A 143 14.68 -17.09 5.10
N ALA A 144 15.27 -15.94 4.79
CA ALA A 144 16.33 -15.35 5.61
C ALA A 144 15.86 -14.99 7.02
N ALA A 145 14.66 -14.43 7.15
CA ALA A 145 14.10 -14.05 8.45
C ALA A 145 13.73 -15.27 9.30
N LEU A 146 13.19 -16.34 8.70
CA LEU A 146 12.88 -17.60 9.40
C LEU A 146 14.14 -18.33 9.87
N ALA A 147 15.24 -18.20 9.15
CA ALA A 147 16.52 -18.78 9.54
C ALA A 147 17.22 -18.01 10.69
N ASN A 148 16.75 -16.82 11.02
CA ASN A 148 17.40 -15.95 12.01
C ASN A 148 16.81 -16.16 13.42
N PRO A 149 17.60 -16.65 14.41
CA PRO A 149 17.09 -16.98 15.75
C PRO A 149 16.65 -15.75 16.58
N ARG A 150 17.03 -14.53 16.17
CA ARG A 150 16.61 -13.28 16.83
C ARG A 150 15.29 -12.74 16.28
N ILE A 151 14.74 -13.33 15.21
CA ILE A 151 13.45 -12.93 14.65
C ILE A 151 12.41 -13.99 14.99
N ARG A 152 11.38 -13.57 15.71
CA ARG A 152 10.23 -14.40 16.03
C ARG A 152 9.00 -13.90 15.29
N PHE A 153 8.17 -14.81 14.77
CA PHE A 153 6.93 -14.48 14.08
C PHE A 153 5.71 -14.78 14.94
N LEU A 154 4.71 -13.92 14.85
CA LEU A 154 3.34 -14.11 15.32
C LEU A 154 2.37 -13.89 14.14
N PRO A 155 2.13 -14.93 13.31
CA PRO A 155 1.10 -14.89 12.29
C PRO A 155 -0.30 -14.92 12.94
N ASP A 156 -1.33 -14.61 12.15
CA ASP A 156 -2.74 -14.64 12.57
C ASP A 156 -3.06 -13.77 13.81
N HIS A 157 -2.34 -12.65 13.95
CA HIS A 157 -2.58 -11.65 14.98
C HIS A 157 -2.95 -10.30 14.33
N VAL A 158 -4.19 -9.87 14.55
CA VAL A 158 -4.69 -8.58 14.04
C VAL A 158 -4.35 -7.47 15.03
N ALA A 159 -3.60 -6.46 14.59
CA ALA A 159 -3.32 -5.29 15.40
C ALA A 159 -4.62 -4.51 15.68
N VAL A 160 -4.91 -4.24 16.96
CA VAL A 160 -6.13 -3.55 17.42
C VAL A 160 -5.87 -2.06 17.54
N ASP A 161 -4.95 -1.69 18.44
CA ASP A 161 -4.54 -0.30 18.67
C ASP A 161 -3.11 -0.23 19.24
N LEU A 162 -2.43 0.89 19.00
CA LEU A 162 -1.13 1.18 19.61
C LEU A 162 -1.29 1.43 21.11
N ILE A 163 -0.35 0.90 21.88
CA ILE A 163 -0.26 1.15 23.32
C ILE A 163 0.56 2.42 23.53
N THR A 164 -0.06 3.42 24.14
CA THR A 164 0.57 4.68 24.50
C THR A 164 0.55 4.88 26.01
N GLU A 165 1.10 5.99 26.49
CA GLU A 165 1.07 6.39 27.91
C GLU A 165 -0.34 6.37 28.54
N ARG A 166 -1.40 6.54 27.73
CA ARG A 166 -2.81 6.48 28.19
C ARG A 166 -3.22 5.10 28.70
N HIS A 167 -2.51 4.06 28.32
CA HIS A 167 -2.81 2.68 28.68
C HIS A 167 -1.95 2.16 29.85
N ALA A 168 -1.01 2.97 30.34
CA ALA A 168 -0.21 2.63 31.51
C ALA A 168 -1.06 2.54 32.78
N GLU A 169 -0.67 1.67 33.70
CA GLU A 169 -1.35 1.50 34.99
C GLU A 169 -1.22 2.75 35.87
N HIS A 170 -0.14 3.50 35.72
CA HIS A 170 0.14 4.73 36.47
C HIS A 170 0.28 5.91 35.49
N SER A 171 -0.29 7.06 35.85
CA SER A 171 -0.12 8.32 35.10
C SER A 171 1.14 9.08 35.53
N GLY A 172 1.72 9.88 34.63
CA GLY A 172 2.86 10.74 34.97
C GLY A 172 4.01 10.71 33.97
N PHE A 173 3.77 10.24 32.75
CA PHE A 173 4.78 10.28 31.68
C PHE A 173 4.87 11.70 31.10
N ALA A 174 6.09 12.23 31.00
CA ALA A 174 6.36 13.56 30.46
C ALA A 174 6.32 13.60 28.92
N GLU A 175 6.47 12.46 28.25
CA GLU A 175 6.55 12.34 26.80
C GLU A 175 5.51 11.35 26.26
N ARG A 176 4.84 11.72 25.17
CA ARG A 176 3.96 10.82 24.41
C ARG A 176 4.82 9.77 23.70
N ARG A 177 4.56 8.49 23.98
CA ARG A 177 5.36 7.38 23.46
C ARG A 177 4.50 6.17 23.14
N CYS A 178 4.94 5.43 22.10
CA CYS A 178 4.44 4.10 21.80
C CYS A 178 5.22 3.06 22.64
N HIS A 179 4.50 2.15 23.27
CA HIS A 179 5.03 1.06 24.11
C HIS A 179 4.73 -0.33 23.52
N GLY A 180 4.20 -0.41 22.30
CA GLY A 180 3.76 -1.64 21.64
C GLY A 180 2.33 -1.53 21.14
N LEU A 181 1.62 -2.65 21.08
CA LEU A 181 0.23 -2.70 20.62
C LEU A 181 -0.60 -3.79 21.32
N TYR A 182 -1.91 -3.61 21.28
CA TYR A 182 -2.88 -4.68 21.49
C TYR A 182 -3.08 -5.44 20.19
N ALA A 183 -3.00 -6.78 20.24
CA ALA A 183 -3.19 -7.65 19.09
C ALA A 183 -4.26 -8.71 19.40
N TYR A 184 -5.22 -8.90 18.50
CA TYR A 184 -6.19 -9.98 18.56
C TYR A 184 -5.57 -11.26 18.02
N ASP A 185 -5.43 -12.26 18.87
CA ASP A 185 -4.98 -13.60 18.54
C ASP A 185 -6.18 -14.39 17.98
N LYS A 186 -6.19 -14.66 16.67
CA LYS A 186 -7.30 -15.35 15.98
C LYS A 186 -7.52 -16.76 16.51
N ALA A 187 -6.45 -17.47 16.88
CA ALA A 187 -6.53 -18.83 17.36
C ALA A 187 -7.09 -18.91 18.79
N ALA A 188 -6.70 -17.95 19.63
CA ALA A 188 -7.14 -17.89 21.03
C ALA A 188 -8.46 -17.12 21.22
N GLY A 189 -8.93 -16.36 20.20
CA GLY A 189 -10.14 -15.54 20.26
C GLY A 189 -10.07 -14.43 21.30
N ARG A 190 -8.89 -13.84 21.53
CA ARG A 190 -8.69 -12.83 22.59
C ARG A 190 -7.59 -11.83 22.23
N VAL A 191 -7.62 -10.67 22.89
CA VAL A 191 -6.63 -9.61 22.71
C VAL A 191 -5.44 -9.83 23.67
N ARG A 192 -4.22 -9.70 23.14
CA ARG A 192 -2.93 -9.82 23.85
C ARG A 192 -2.20 -8.47 23.83
N ARG A 193 -1.35 -8.25 24.83
CA ARG A 193 -0.41 -7.12 24.90
C ARG A 193 0.93 -7.54 24.31
N LEU A 194 1.38 -6.81 23.29
CA LEU A 194 2.72 -6.96 22.71
C LEU A 194 3.49 -5.69 23.03
N LEU A 195 4.53 -5.79 23.86
CA LEU A 195 5.26 -4.65 24.39
C LEU A 195 6.69 -4.60 23.82
N ALA A 196 7.13 -3.40 23.46
CA ALA A 196 8.46 -3.17 22.89
C ALA A 196 8.96 -1.75 23.19
N ARG A 197 10.28 -1.56 23.18
CA ARG A 197 10.91 -0.23 23.28
C ARG A 197 10.67 0.61 22.02
N ALA A 198 10.60 -0.04 20.85
CA ALA A 198 10.23 0.58 19.59
C ALA A 198 9.25 -0.29 18.83
N THR A 199 8.33 0.35 18.08
CA THR A 199 7.34 -0.29 17.21
C THR A 199 7.48 0.27 15.80
N VAL A 200 7.55 -0.63 14.80
CA VAL A 200 7.66 -0.29 13.38
C VAL A 200 6.39 -0.71 12.68
N LEU A 201 5.63 0.24 12.15
CA LEU A 201 4.49 -0.03 11.28
C LEU A 201 4.98 -0.26 9.85
N ALA A 202 4.71 -1.43 9.31
CA ALA A 202 5.01 -1.85 7.94
C ALA A 202 3.79 -2.54 7.31
N THR A 203 2.59 -2.01 7.59
CA THR A 203 1.30 -2.65 7.36
C THR A 203 0.76 -2.49 5.93
N GLY A 204 1.50 -1.81 5.05
CA GLY A 204 1.05 -1.51 3.69
C GLY A 204 -0.03 -0.44 3.64
N GLY A 205 -0.66 -0.31 2.47
CA GLY A 205 -1.64 0.73 2.17
C GLY A 205 -3.08 0.37 2.50
N ALA A 206 -4.03 1.09 1.88
CA ALA A 206 -5.44 1.07 2.20
C ALA A 206 -6.35 0.84 0.99
N SER A 207 -5.85 0.22 -0.07
CA SER A 207 -6.58 0.11 -1.34
C SER A 207 -7.91 -0.66 -1.25
N ARG A 208 -8.12 -1.46 -0.18
CA ARG A 208 -9.40 -2.16 0.10
C ARG A 208 -10.55 -1.23 0.44
N VAL A 209 -10.30 0.04 0.72
CA VAL A 209 -11.35 1.05 0.88
C VAL A 209 -12.18 1.26 -0.39
N TYR A 210 -11.66 0.85 -1.55
CA TYR A 210 -12.37 0.88 -2.83
C TYR A 210 -12.91 -0.48 -3.22
N ARG A 211 -13.97 -0.48 -4.04
CA ARG A 211 -14.65 -1.70 -4.50
C ARG A 211 -13.73 -2.62 -5.30
N PHE A 212 -12.94 -2.04 -6.22
CA PHE A 212 -11.96 -2.75 -7.04
C PHE A 212 -10.55 -2.37 -6.61
N THR A 213 -9.72 -3.37 -6.36
CA THR A 213 -8.31 -3.21 -5.99
C THR A 213 -7.48 -4.34 -6.54
N THR A 214 -6.20 -4.08 -6.81
CA THR A 214 -5.21 -5.10 -7.19
C THR A 214 -4.50 -5.69 -5.97
N ASN A 215 -4.77 -5.15 -4.77
CA ASN A 215 -4.10 -5.58 -3.54
C ASN A 215 -4.83 -6.76 -2.88
N PRO A 216 -4.14 -7.57 -2.06
CA PRO A 216 -4.75 -8.63 -1.27
C PRO A 216 -5.77 -8.07 -0.26
N ASP A 217 -6.60 -8.95 0.28
CA ASP A 217 -7.67 -8.58 1.20
C ASP A 217 -7.17 -7.87 2.47
N GLY A 218 -5.92 -8.11 2.84
CA GLY A 218 -5.27 -7.50 3.99
C GLY A 218 -4.94 -6.00 3.88
N ALA A 219 -5.09 -5.33 2.73
CA ALA A 219 -4.71 -3.92 2.53
C ALA A 219 -5.80 -2.95 3.04
N THR A 220 -6.05 -2.94 4.33
CA THR A 220 -7.16 -2.24 5.02
C THR A 220 -6.74 -0.96 5.76
N GLY A 221 -5.46 -0.53 5.61
CA GLY A 221 -4.98 0.73 6.19
C GLY A 221 -4.78 0.72 7.70
N ASP A 222 -4.58 -0.46 8.29
CA ASP A 222 -4.54 -0.65 9.74
C ASP A 222 -3.53 0.26 10.44
N GLY A 223 -2.31 0.33 9.92
CA GLY A 223 -1.25 1.17 10.51
C GLY A 223 -1.55 2.66 10.41
N ILE A 224 -2.15 3.12 9.30
CA ILE A 224 -2.57 4.51 9.13
C ILE A 224 -3.63 4.86 10.17
N ALA A 225 -4.67 4.03 10.30
CA ALA A 225 -5.76 4.25 11.26
C ALA A 225 -5.26 4.21 12.72
N MET A 226 -4.40 3.24 13.07
CA MET A 226 -3.83 3.14 14.41
C MET A 226 -2.93 4.33 14.75
N ALA A 227 -2.07 4.76 13.84
CA ALA A 227 -1.21 5.93 14.04
C ALA A 227 -2.03 7.21 14.19
N TRP A 228 -3.09 7.37 13.39
CA TRP A 228 -4.04 8.49 13.50
C TRP A 228 -4.70 8.53 14.87
N ARG A 229 -5.28 7.42 15.34
CA ARG A 229 -5.89 7.34 16.69
C ARG A 229 -4.90 7.56 17.83
N ALA A 230 -3.62 7.19 17.60
CA ALA A 230 -2.54 7.48 18.54
C ALA A 230 -2.05 8.93 18.51
N GLY A 231 -2.59 9.75 17.60
CA GLY A 231 -2.30 11.18 17.50
C GLY A 231 -1.13 11.55 16.58
N CYS A 232 -0.77 10.68 15.63
CA CYS A 232 0.19 11.01 14.58
C CYS A 232 -0.51 11.75 13.43
N ARG A 233 0.19 12.70 12.82
CA ARG A 233 -0.25 13.33 11.59
C ARG A 233 -0.23 12.34 10.43
N VAL A 234 -1.19 12.52 9.53
CA VAL A 234 -1.18 11.85 8.22
C VAL A 234 -1.21 12.87 7.10
N SER A 235 -0.67 12.53 5.95
CA SER A 235 -0.58 13.48 4.84
C SER A 235 -0.92 12.83 3.52
N ASN A 236 -1.47 13.65 2.58
CA ASN A 236 -1.66 13.30 1.18
C ASN A 236 -2.57 12.09 0.93
N MET A 237 -3.54 11.82 1.81
CA MET A 237 -4.43 10.66 1.75
C MET A 237 -5.33 10.65 0.50
N GLU A 238 -5.53 11.78 -0.16
CA GLU A 238 -6.29 11.89 -1.42
C GLU A 238 -5.61 11.28 -2.63
N PHE A 239 -4.29 11.02 -2.57
CA PHE A 239 -3.53 10.46 -3.69
C PHE A 239 -3.52 8.94 -3.65
N ASN A 240 -4.55 8.35 -4.23
CA ASN A 240 -4.67 6.91 -4.44
C ASN A 240 -4.49 6.60 -5.93
N GLN A 241 -3.48 5.79 -6.26
CA GLN A 241 -3.21 5.39 -7.63
C GLN A 241 -4.15 4.26 -8.04
N PHE A 242 -4.79 4.40 -9.20
CA PHE A 242 -5.60 3.36 -9.82
C PHE A 242 -4.85 2.75 -11.00
N HIS A 243 -4.72 1.43 -11.01
CA HIS A 243 -4.24 0.73 -12.19
C HIS A 243 -5.38 0.63 -13.21
N PRO A 244 -5.16 0.97 -14.49
CA PRO A 244 -6.24 1.03 -15.48
C PRO A 244 -6.92 -0.31 -15.76
N THR A 245 -6.16 -1.40 -15.74
CA THR A 245 -6.57 -2.70 -16.25
C THR A 245 -6.45 -3.81 -15.22
N CYS A 246 -7.43 -3.93 -14.33
CA CYS A 246 -7.66 -5.10 -13.48
C CYS A 246 -8.75 -5.96 -14.14
N LEU A 247 -8.62 -7.27 -14.07
CA LEU A 247 -9.63 -8.19 -14.58
C LEU A 247 -10.98 -7.96 -13.87
N TYR A 248 -12.02 -7.70 -14.63
CA TYR A 248 -13.39 -7.70 -14.12
C TYR A 248 -13.95 -9.11 -14.20
N HIS A 249 -14.07 -9.80 -13.05
CA HIS A 249 -14.56 -11.17 -13.00
C HIS A 249 -15.33 -11.45 -11.71
N THR A 250 -16.35 -12.31 -11.77
CA THR A 250 -17.23 -12.59 -10.62
C THR A 250 -16.57 -13.41 -9.51
N LYS A 251 -15.59 -14.25 -9.85
CA LYS A 251 -14.93 -15.18 -8.92
C LYS A 251 -13.54 -14.70 -8.47
N VAL A 252 -12.91 -13.79 -9.22
CA VAL A 252 -11.55 -13.30 -8.95
C VAL A 252 -11.59 -11.78 -8.91
N LYS A 253 -11.13 -11.20 -7.83
CA LYS A 253 -11.31 -9.77 -7.58
C LYS A 253 -10.04 -8.93 -7.77
N ASN A 254 -8.85 -9.52 -7.90
CA ASN A 254 -7.59 -8.78 -7.75
C ASN A 254 -6.57 -9.08 -8.85
N PHE A 255 -6.97 -9.71 -9.96
CA PHE A 255 -6.02 -10.13 -10.96
C PHE A 255 -5.64 -8.97 -11.90
N LEU A 256 -4.37 -8.57 -11.82
CA LEU A 256 -3.81 -7.50 -12.62
C LEU A 256 -3.56 -7.98 -14.05
N ILE A 257 -4.09 -7.22 -15.04
CA ILE A 257 -3.69 -7.33 -16.43
C ILE A 257 -2.60 -6.30 -16.67
N THR A 258 -1.37 -6.78 -16.87
CA THR A 258 -0.18 -5.94 -16.93
C THR A 258 -0.27 -4.82 -17.97
N GLU A 259 0.37 -3.69 -17.68
CA GLU A 259 0.49 -2.58 -18.62
C GLU A 259 1.20 -2.96 -19.91
N ALA A 260 2.10 -3.94 -19.86
CA ALA A 260 2.80 -4.45 -21.04
C ALA A 260 1.85 -4.91 -22.14
N MET A 261 0.64 -5.43 -21.82
CA MET A 261 -0.33 -5.79 -22.84
C MET A 261 -0.79 -4.57 -23.67
N ARG A 262 -0.97 -3.40 -23.06
CA ARG A 262 -1.23 -2.14 -23.79
C ARG A 262 0.00 -1.68 -24.57
N GLY A 263 1.18 -1.78 -23.95
CA GLY A 263 2.47 -1.48 -24.59
C GLY A 263 2.69 -2.29 -25.86
N GLU A 264 2.26 -3.55 -25.86
CA GLU A 264 2.36 -4.47 -26.98
C GLU A 264 1.15 -4.41 -27.94
N GLY A 265 0.36 -3.36 -27.86
CA GLY A 265 -0.69 -3.05 -28.83
C GLY A 265 -2.11 -3.43 -28.39
N GLY A 266 -2.35 -3.71 -27.12
CA GLY A 266 -3.71 -3.93 -26.61
C GLY A 266 -4.55 -2.65 -26.71
N ILE A 267 -5.79 -2.78 -27.20
CA ILE A 267 -6.71 -1.68 -27.50
C ILE A 267 -7.89 -1.71 -26.52
N LEU A 268 -8.14 -0.59 -25.84
CA LEU A 268 -9.30 -0.43 -24.96
C LEU A 268 -10.57 -0.16 -25.77
N ARG A 269 -11.62 -0.96 -25.53
CA ARG A 269 -12.87 -0.91 -26.27
C ARG A 269 -14.10 -0.88 -25.36
N LEU A 270 -15.14 -0.22 -25.85
CA LEU A 270 -16.50 -0.33 -25.32
C LEU A 270 -17.15 -1.66 -25.74
N PRO A 271 -18.30 -2.05 -25.15
CA PRO A 271 -19.01 -3.29 -25.52
C PRO A 271 -19.43 -3.38 -27.00
N ASP A 272 -19.60 -2.25 -27.67
CA ASP A 272 -19.92 -2.17 -29.10
C ASP A 272 -18.69 -2.31 -30.01
N GLY A 273 -17.49 -2.51 -29.42
CA GLY A 273 -16.22 -2.62 -30.14
C GLY A 273 -15.53 -1.29 -30.42
N THR A 274 -16.10 -0.16 -30.04
CA THR A 274 -15.53 1.18 -30.28
C THR A 274 -14.26 1.38 -29.44
N ALA A 275 -13.13 1.68 -30.10
CA ALA A 275 -11.90 2.12 -29.45
C ALA A 275 -12.05 3.60 -29.02
N PHE A 276 -11.89 3.90 -27.73
CA PHE A 276 -12.24 5.23 -27.20
C PHE A 276 -11.04 6.09 -26.77
N MET A 277 -9.87 5.49 -26.56
CA MET A 277 -8.73 6.21 -25.96
C MET A 277 -8.25 7.41 -26.78
N ALA A 278 -8.27 7.33 -28.11
CA ALA A 278 -7.82 8.42 -29.00
C ALA A 278 -8.64 9.72 -28.86
N VAL A 279 -9.87 9.64 -28.33
CA VAL A 279 -10.72 10.82 -28.04
C VAL A 279 -10.25 11.53 -26.76
N HIS A 280 -9.63 10.81 -25.83
CA HIS A 280 -9.19 11.33 -24.53
C HIS A 280 -7.73 11.81 -24.54
N ASP A 281 -6.84 11.14 -25.30
CA ASP A 281 -5.41 11.51 -25.38
C ASP A 281 -4.83 11.10 -26.74
N PRO A 282 -4.00 11.95 -27.39
CA PRO A 282 -3.40 11.63 -28.69
C PRO A 282 -2.47 10.42 -28.68
N ARG A 283 -1.93 10.01 -27.52
CA ARG A 283 -1.14 8.79 -27.35
C ARG A 283 -2.01 7.53 -27.24
N ALA A 284 -3.33 7.68 -27.24
CA ALA A 284 -4.33 6.61 -27.14
C ALA A 284 -4.03 5.67 -25.96
N ASP A 285 -4.00 4.34 -26.21
CA ASP A 285 -3.81 3.30 -25.21
C ASP A 285 -2.40 3.33 -24.54
N LEU A 286 -1.45 4.07 -25.12
CA LEU A 286 -0.10 4.30 -24.58
C LEU A 286 0.00 5.54 -23.69
N ALA A 287 -1.11 6.23 -23.40
CA ALA A 287 -1.14 7.34 -22.45
C ALA A 287 -0.77 6.86 -21.03
N PRO A 288 -0.26 7.73 -20.14
CA PRO A 288 0.03 7.42 -18.74
C PRO A 288 -1.17 6.83 -18.00
N ARG A 289 -0.89 6.01 -16.97
CA ARG A 289 -1.89 5.25 -16.21
C ARG A 289 -3.05 6.10 -15.70
N ASP A 290 -2.76 7.27 -15.19
CA ASP A 290 -3.76 8.19 -14.64
C ASP A 290 -4.71 8.72 -15.72
N ILE A 291 -4.22 9.01 -16.91
CA ILE A 291 -5.03 9.43 -18.07
C ILE A 291 -5.92 8.28 -18.54
N VAL A 292 -5.34 7.08 -18.70
CA VAL A 292 -6.09 5.89 -19.13
C VAL A 292 -7.17 5.55 -18.10
N ALA A 293 -6.85 5.54 -16.80
CA ALA A 293 -7.82 5.27 -15.76
C ALA A 293 -8.96 6.30 -15.74
N ARG A 294 -8.66 7.59 -15.94
CA ARG A 294 -9.69 8.65 -16.06
C ARG A 294 -10.59 8.45 -17.29
N ALA A 295 -10.01 8.09 -18.43
CA ALA A 295 -10.77 7.83 -19.64
C ALA A 295 -11.72 6.64 -19.45
N ILE A 296 -11.25 5.53 -18.91
CA ILE A 296 -12.09 4.37 -18.61
C ILE A 296 -13.22 4.74 -17.63
N ASP A 297 -12.90 5.43 -16.52
CA ASP A 297 -13.89 5.87 -15.52
C ASP A 297 -14.96 6.78 -16.13
N ALA A 298 -14.54 7.72 -17.00
CA ALA A 298 -15.45 8.61 -17.70
C ALA A 298 -16.40 7.84 -18.64
N GLU A 299 -15.88 6.92 -19.45
CA GLU A 299 -16.68 6.11 -20.36
C GLU A 299 -17.63 5.17 -19.62
N MET A 300 -17.16 4.49 -18.58
CA MET A 300 -18.00 3.64 -17.73
C MET A 300 -19.16 4.43 -17.11
N LYS A 301 -18.90 5.60 -16.54
CA LYS A 301 -19.93 6.45 -15.92
C LYS A 301 -20.89 7.04 -16.93
N ARG A 302 -20.39 7.48 -18.10
CA ARG A 302 -21.22 8.02 -19.18
C ARG A 302 -22.22 7.02 -19.71
N ALA A 303 -21.77 5.76 -19.90
CA ALA A 303 -22.57 4.70 -20.51
C ALA A 303 -23.25 3.76 -19.49
N GLY A 304 -23.05 3.95 -18.19
CA GLY A 304 -23.60 3.08 -17.14
C GLY A 304 -23.00 1.67 -17.15
N LEU A 305 -21.75 1.52 -17.60
CA LEU A 305 -21.09 0.22 -17.77
C LEU A 305 -20.37 -0.22 -16.49
N PRO A 306 -20.38 -1.52 -16.17
CA PRO A 306 -19.61 -2.07 -15.05
C PRO A 306 -18.12 -2.26 -15.36
N HIS A 307 -17.73 -2.33 -16.64
CA HIS A 307 -16.36 -2.53 -17.11
C HIS A 307 -16.23 -2.13 -18.60
N VAL A 308 -15.00 -2.09 -19.09
CA VAL A 308 -14.63 -1.99 -20.52
C VAL A 308 -13.84 -3.24 -20.91
N PHE A 309 -13.32 -3.30 -22.14
CA PHE A 309 -12.58 -4.43 -22.66
C PHE A 309 -11.18 -4.04 -23.10
N LEU A 310 -10.19 -4.91 -22.86
CA LEU A 310 -8.85 -4.84 -23.45
C LEU A 310 -8.74 -5.91 -24.55
N ASP A 311 -8.61 -5.49 -25.77
CA ASP A 311 -8.59 -6.35 -26.94
C ASP A 311 -7.15 -6.63 -27.42
N MET A 312 -6.75 -7.92 -27.40
CA MET A 312 -5.48 -8.43 -27.91
C MET A 312 -5.67 -9.36 -29.13
N THR A 313 -6.91 -9.61 -29.56
CA THR A 313 -7.24 -10.63 -30.58
C THR A 313 -6.53 -10.39 -31.91
N HIS A 314 -6.31 -9.12 -32.27
CA HIS A 314 -5.65 -8.72 -33.51
C HIS A 314 -4.13 -9.07 -33.55
N ARG A 315 -3.51 -9.41 -32.39
CA ARG A 315 -2.09 -9.81 -32.33
C ARG A 315 -1.89 -11.29 -32.65
N GLY A 316 -2.95 -12.09 -32.59
CA GLY A 316 -2.93 -13.52 -32.87
C GLY A 316 -2.46 -14.38 -31.69
N ALA A 317 -2.85 -15.64 -31.69
CA ALA A 317 -2.63 -16.57 -30.58
C ALA A 317 -1.15 -16.77 -30.26
N ALA A 318 -0.30 -17.04 -31.24
CA ALA A 318 1.12 -17.27 -31.04
C ALA A 318 1.84 -16.11 -30.34
N PHE A 319 1.42 -14.86 -30.61
CA PHE A 319 1.97 -13.68 -29.95
C PHE A 319 1.57 -13.62 -28.48
N VAL A 320 0.28 -13.76 -28.20
CA VAL A 320 -0.25 -13.68 -26.82
C VAL A 320 0.33 -14.79 -25.95
N GLU A 321 0.41 -16.01 -26.45
CA GLU A 321 0.96 -17.16 -25.73
C GLU A 321 2.47 -17.02 -25.45
N ALA A 322 3.24 -16.46 -26.39
CA ALA A 322 4.69 -16.29 -26.22
C ALA A 322 5.06 -15.11 -25.29
N HIS A 323 4.30 -13.99 -25.36
CA HIS A 323 4.64 -12.76 -24.60
C HIS A 323 3.97 -12.67 -23.24
N PHE A 324 2.82 -13.34 -23.04
CA PHE A 324 2.02 -13.27 -21.82
C PHE A 324 1.57 -14.65 -21.32
N PRO A 325 2.48 -15.64 -21.18
CA PRO A 325 2.10 -17.03 -20.90
C PRO A 325 1.40 -17.18 -19.55
N THR A 326 1.81 -16.46 -18.53
CA THR A 326 1.22 -16.52 -17.19
C THR A 326 -0.19 -15.91 -17.18
N ILE A 327 -0.36 -14.74 -17.80
CA ILE A 327 -1.67 -14.07 -17.89
C ILE A 327 -2.62 -14.91 -18.74
N HIS A 328 -2.19 -15.38 -19.90
CA HIS A 328 -3.01 -16.19 -20.81
C HIS A 328 -3.49 -17.48 -20.13
N ARG A 329 -2.60 -18.23 -19.52
CA ARG A 329 -2.96 -19.44 -18.75
C ARG A 329 -3.98 -19.13 -17.66
N ARG A 330 -3.76 -18.04 -16.90
CA ARG A 330 -4.69 -17.66 -15.82
C ARG A 330 -6.06 -17.24 -16.33
N LEU A 331 -6.13 -16.54 -17.45
CA LEU A 331 -7.40 -16.20 -18.10
C LEU A 331 -8.13 -17.44 -18.60
N LEU A 332 -7.43 -18.40 -19.21
CA LEU A 332 -8.03 -19.68 -19.64
C LEU A 332 -8.62 -20.48 -18.45
N GLU A 333 -7.95 -20.52 -17.30
CA GLU A 333 -8.49 -21.12 -16.06
C GLU A 333 -9.80 -20.46 -15.61
N LEU A 334 -9.99 -19.19 -15.95
CA LEU A 334 -11.20 -18.41 -15.65
C LEU A 334 -12.25 -18.44 -16.77
N GLY A 335 -11.98 -19.15 -17.85
CA GLY A 335 -12.87 -19.30 -18.99
C GLY A 335 -12.79 -18.16 -20.01
N ILE A 336 -11.71 -17.37 -20.01
CA ILE A 336 -11.47 -16.26 -20.94
C ILE A 336 -10.29 -16.61 -21.84
N ASP A 337 -10.52 -16.66 -23.15
CA ASP A 337 -9.46 -16.87 -24.14
C ASP A 337 -9.06 -15.53 -24.79
N ALA A 338 -8.02 -14.91 -24.25
CA ALA A 338 -7.53 -13.61 -24.74
C ALA A 338 -7.05 -13.61 -26.20
N THR A 339 -6.90 -14.78 -26.83
CA THR A 339 -6.57 -14.91 -28.25
C THR A 339 -7.79 -14.82 -29.16
N ARG A 340 -8.99 -14.98 -28.61
CA ARG A 340 -10.26 -15.06 -29.35
C ARG A 340 -11.28 -14.02 -28.94
N GLU A 341 -11.20 -13.53 -27.71
CA GLU A 341 -12.14 -12.57 -27.14
C GLU A 341 -11.44 -11.48 -26.35
N PRO A 342 -11.97 -10.26 -26.28
CA PRO A 342 -11.42 -9.19 -25.46
C PRO A 342 -11.56 -9.49 -23.97
N ILE A 343 -10.56 -9.06 -23.18
CA ILE A 343 -10.48 -9.25 -21.74
C ILE A 343 -11.33 -8.19 -21.05
N PRO A 344 -12.33 -8.52 -20.21
CA PRO A 344 -13.07 -7.53 -19.43
C PRO A 344 -12.18 -6.91 -18.35
N VAL A 345 -12.05 -5.57 -18.36
CA VAL A 345 -11.17 -4.84 -17.44
C VAL A 345 -11.86 -3.66 -16.79
N VAL A 346 -11.43 -3.33 -15.57
CA VAL A 346 -11.90 -2.19 -14.78
C VAL A 346 -10.70 -1.53 -14.10
N PRO A 347 -10.67 -0.20 -13.92
CA PRO A 347 -9.67 0.43 -13.07
C PRO A 347 -9.77 -0.09 -11.64
N ALA A 348 -8.65 -0.24 -10.96
CA ALA A 348 -8.62 -0.73 -9.59
C ALA A 348 -7.61 0.03 -8.74
N ALA A 349 -7.95 0.31 -7.48
CA ALA A 349 -7.04 0.93 -6.54
C ALA A 349 -5.80 0.04 -6.37
N HIS A 350 -4.62 0.67 -6.48
CA HIS A 350 -3.36 -0.04 -6.61
C HIS A 350 -2.33 0.35 -5.56
N TYR A 351 -2.20 1.66 -5.26
CA TYR A 351 -1.21 2.15 -4.31
C TYR A 351 -1.70 3.42 -3.60
N THR A 352 -1.46 3.51 -2.29
CA THR A 352 -1.74 4.67 -1.45
C THR A 352 -0.46 5.52 -1.33
N CYS A 353 -0.41 6.72 -1.95
CA CYS A 353 0.77 7.58 -1.89
C CYS A 353 0.87 8.38 -0.59
N GLY A 354 -0.27 8.62 0.07
CA GLY A 354 -0.35 9.23 1.38
C GLY A 354 -0.16 8.21 2.50
N GLY A 355 -0.10 8.70 3.74
CA GLY A 355 0.08 7.85 4.91
C GLY A 355 0.53 8.62 6.15
N VAL A 356 1.07 7.89 7.12
CA VAL A 356 1.65 8.45 8.33
C VAL A 356 2.85 9.32 7.97
N LEU A 357 2.85 10.58 8.40
CA LEU A 357 3.95 11.51 8.14
C LEU A 357 5.20 11.06 8.90
N ILE A 358 6.31 10.93 8.17
CA ILE A 358 7.59 10.47 8.73
C ILE A 358 8.75 11.40 8.37
N ASP A 359 9.82 11.29 9.12
CA ASP A 359 11.12 11.86 8.75
C ASP A 359 11.95 10.86 7.91
N ARG A 360 13.17 11.26 7.51
CA ARG A 360 14.10 10.43 6.72
C ARG A 360 14.54 9.12 7.38
N HIS A 361 14.28 8.95 8.68
CA HIS A 361 14.57 7.74 9.45
C HIS A 361 13.32 6.90 9.73
N GLY A 362 12.18 7.24 9.14
CA GLY A 362 10.92 6.56 9.40
C GLY A 362 10.28 6.92 10.74
N ARG A 363 10.77 7.91 11.49
CA ARG A 363 10.19 8.34 12.78
C ARG A 363 8.89 9.08 12.55
N THR A 364 7.90 8.80 13.39
CA THR A 364 6.61 9.51 13.43
C THR A 364 6.60 10.61 14.49
N ASP A 365 5.46 11.28 14.66
CA ASP A 365 5.24 12.26 15.74
C ASP A 365 5.21 11.64 17.15
N LEU A 366 5.14 10.33 17.26
CA LEU A 366 5.06 9.60 18.53
C LEU A 366 6.40 8.92 18.82
N ALA A 367 7.05 9.28 19.93
CA ALA A 367 8.31 8.69 20.31
C ALA A 367 8.21 7.15 20.38
N GLY A 368 9.23 6.43 19.89
CA GLY A 368 9.25 4.97 19.84
C GLY A 368 8.36 4.35 18.75
N LEU A 369 7.69 5.17 17.91
CA LEU A 369 6.90 4.71 16.78
C LEU A 369 7.57 5.11 15.46
N TYR A 370 7.73 4.13 14.60
CA TYR A 370 8.23 4.27 13.22
C TYR A 370 7.16 3.79 12.22
N ALA A 371 7.19 4.34 11.00
CA ALA A 371 6.36 3.85 9.90
C ALA A 371 7.21 3.80 8.62
N ILE A 372 7.12 2.70 7.85
CA ILE A 372 7.96 2.46 6.68
C ILE A 372 7.18 1.77 5.55
N GLY A 373 7.56 2.05 4.31
CA GLY A 373 6.85 1.56 3.11
C GLY A 373 5.47 2.22 2.95
N GLU A 374 4.55 1.57 2.27
CA GLU A 374 3.27 2.15 1.82
C GLU A 374 2.34 2.68 2.94
N VAL A 375 2.57 2.34 4.21
CA VAL A 375 1.83 2.92 5.34
C VAL A 375 2.23 4.36 5.63
N SER A 376 3.39 4.79 5.13
CA SER A 376 4.01 6.08 5.42
C SER A 376 3.94 7.06 4.26
N GLN A 377 3.96 8.34 4.60
CA GLN A 377 4.23 9.43 3.66
C GLN A 377 5.65 9.94 3.91
N SER A 378 6.58 9.49 3.09
CA SER A 378 8.00 9.78 3.17
C SER A 378 8.44 11.03 2.38
N GLY A 379 7.58 11.50 1.49
CA GLY A 379 7.91 12.51 0.49
C GLY A 379 8.48 11.95 -0.82
N LEU A 380 8.68 10.63 -0.95
CA LEU A 380 9.20 10.02 -2.18
C LEU A 380 8.22 10.14 -3.36
N HIS A 381 6.95 9.89 -3.14
CA HIS A 381 5.97 9.72 -4.22
C HIS A 381 5.23 10.99 -4.61
N GLY A 382 5.22 12.02 -3.77
CA GLY A 382 4.46 13.24 -4.04
C GLY A 382 2.99 12.96 -4.35
N ALA A 383 2.48 13.56 -5.42
CA ALA A 383 1.08 13.42 -5.84
C ALA A 383 0.80 12.17 -6.71
N ASN A 384 1.84 11.43 -7.12
CA ASN A 384 1.71 10.21 -7.92
C ASN A 384 2.99 9.37 -7.84
N ARG A 385 2.84 8.10 -7.54
CA ARG A 385 3.94 7.15 -7.45
C ARG A 385 4.45 6.76 -8.84
N MET A 386 5.75 6.86 -9.04
CA MET A 386 6.41 6.24 -10.21
C MET A 386 6.52 4.72 -10.01
N ALA A 387 6.30 3.97 -11.07
CA ALA A 387 6.42 2.51 -11.05
C ALA A 387 7.80 2.06 -10.55
N SER A 388 7.87 0.92 -9.89
CA SER A 388 9.10 0.29 -9.36
C SER A 388 9.87 1.05 -8.27
N ASN A 389 9.41 2.24 -7.85
CA ASN A 389 9.96 2.97 -6.70
C ASN A 389 9.41 2.48 -5.35
N SER A 390 8.25 1.81 -5.31
CA SER A 390 7.62 1.41 -4.03
C SER A 390 8.37 0.30 -3.30
N LEU A 391 8.87 -0.71 -4.00
CA LEU A 391 9.71 -1.73 -3.38
C LEU A 391 11.06 -1.14 -2.94
N LEU A 392 11.63 -0.24 -3.75
CA LEU A 392 12.84 0.47 -3.38
C LEU A 392 12.68 1.26 -2.08
N GLU A 393 11.56 2.01 -1.92
CA GLU A 393 11.21 2.69 -0.67
C GLU A 393 11.20 1.73 0.53
N CYS A 394 10.60 0.54 0.36
CA CYS A 394 10.56 -0.47 1.42
C CYS A 394 11.95 -0.86 1.90
N PHE A 395 12.91 -1.05 1.00
CA PHE A 395 14.28 -1.47 1.34
C PHE A 395 15.08 -0.35 1.98
N VAL A 396 14.98 0.86 1.42
CA VAL A 396 15.75 2.00 1.92
C VAL A 396 15.24 2.44 3.30
N PHE A 397 13.95 2.66 3.46
CA PHE A 397 13.40 3.05 4.76
C PHE A 397 13.42 1.92 5.79
N GLY A 398 13.30 0.65 5.35
CA GLY A 398 13.47 -0.50 6.23
C GLY A 398 14.86 -0.55 6.86
N ALA A 399 15.92 -0.28 6.08
CA ALA A 399 17.28 -0.20 6.57
C ALA A 399 17.50 1.06 7.41
N SER A 400 17.08 2.24 6.93
CA SER A 400 17.28 3.51 7.64
C SER A 400 16.61 3.55 9.02
N ALA A 401 15.37 3.01 9.13
CA ALA A 401 14.68 2.91 10.41
C ALA A 401 15.39 1.93 11.37
N ALA A 402 15.88 0.80 10.85
CA ALA A 402 16.62 -0.16 11.65
C ALA A 402 17.92 0.44 12.20
N ASP A 403 18.69 1.15 11.38
CA ASP A 403 19.93 1.81 11.79
C ASP A 403 19.66 2.85 12.89
N ASP A 404 18.63 3.68 12.74
CA ASP A 404 18.25 4.67 13.74
C ASP A 404 17.77 4.04 15.05
N ILE A 405 16.97 2.98 14.98
CA ILE A 405 16.52 2.25 16.18
C ILE A 405 17.70 1.65 16.90
N LEU A 406 18.60 0.94 16.20
CA LEU A 406 19.78 0.32 16.82
C LEU A 406 20.69 1.34 17.49
N ALA A 407 20.93 2.49 16.86
CA ALA A 407 21.74 3.57 17.42
C ALA A 407 21.15 4.15 18.71
N ARG A 408 19.84 4.08 18.92
CA ARG A 408 19.11 4.70 20.03
C ARG A 408 18.53 3.70 21.03
N LEU A 409 18.55 2.40 20.72
CA LEU A 409 17.84 1.38 21.49
C LEU A 409 18.26 1.32 22.97
N ALA A 410 19.54 1.54 23.25
CA ALA A 410 20.06 1.53 24.62
C ALA A 410 19.46 2.65 25.49
N ASP A 411 19.12 3.79 24.87
CA ASP A 411 18.56 4.96 25.55
C ASP A 411 17.01 4.95 25.57
N MET A 412 16.38 4.01 24.84
CA MET A 412 14.92 3.88 24.85
C MET A 412 14.46 3.20 26.14
N PRO A 413 13.49 3.78 26.88
CA PRO A 413 12.98 3.20 28.11
C PRO A 413 12.23 1.90 27.86
N GLU A 414 12.27 0.99 28.83
CA GLU A 414 11.42 -0.19 28.87
C GLU A 414 9.94 0.22 28.95
N PRO A 415 9.04 -0.55 28.34
CA PRO A 415 7.61 -0.32 28.49
C PRO A 415 7.18 -0.40 29.97
N PRO A 416 6.36 0.54 30.45
CA PRO A 416 5.80 0.47 31.80
C PRO A 416 4.78 -0.67 31.93
N PRO A 417 4.31 -0.96 33.15
CA PRO A 417 3.16 -1.83 33.34
C PRO A 417 1.92 -1.29 32.58
N ILE A 418 1.37 -2.09 31.70
CA ILE A 418 0.25 -1.75 30.82
C ILE A 418 -1.00 -2.51 31.25
N ARG A 419 -2.15 -1.82 31.31
CA ARG A 419 -3.44 -2.43 31.61
C ARG A 419 -3.80 -3.51 30.60
N PRO A 420 -4.35 -4.66 31.05
CA PRO A 420 -4.92 -5.65 30.15
C PRO A 420 -6.02 -5.04 29.28
N TRP A 421 -6.28 -5.67 28.15
CA TRP A 421 -7.46 -5.36 27.35
C TRP A 421 -8.73 -5.67 28.20
N ASP A 422 -9.66 -4.73 28.24
CA ASP A 422 -10.87 -4.82 29.06
C ASP A 422 -12.08 -5.14 28.19
N GLU A 423 -12.62 -6.35 28.34
CA GLU A 423 -13.84 -6.81 27.68
C GLU A 423 -15.03 -6.91 28.66
N SER A 424 -14.92 -6.33 29.85
CA SER A 424 -15.95 -6.47 30.90
C SER A 424 -17.29 -5.82 30.57
N ARG A 425 -17.31 -4.94 29.56
CA ARG A 425 -18.50 -4.16 29.15
C ARG A 425 -19.09 -4.57 27.82
N VAL A 426 -18.52 -5.57 27.14
CA VAL A 426 -18.94 -6.02 25.82
C VAL A 426 -19.51 -7.42 25.86
N THR A 427 -20.38 -7.72 24.89
CA THR A 427 -21.02 -9.04 24.71
C THR A 427 -20.62 -9.63 23.35
N ASP A 428 -20.94 -10.88 23.12
CA ASP A 428 -20.83 -11.47 21.79
C ASP A 428 -21.90 -10.86 20.87
N SER A 429 -21.53 -10.58 19.62
CA SER A 429 -22.49 -10.08 18.63
C SER A 429 -23.45 -11.18 18.21
N ASP A 430 -24.72 -10.82 18.05
CA ASP A 430 -25.80 -11.62 17.50
C ASP A 430 -26.12 -11.26 16.02
N GLU A 431 -25.53 -10.18 15.50
CA GLU A 431 -25.79 -9.66 14.15
C GLU A 431 -24.51 -9.34 13.36
N GLU A 432 -23.79 -10.37 12.90
CA GLU A 432 -22.58 -10.16 12.04
C GLU A 432 -22.91 -9.53 10.68
N VAL A 433 -24.18 -9.58 10.26
CA VAL A 433 -24.64 -8.95 9.01
C VAL A 433 -24.37 -7.43 8.97
N VAL A 434 -24.36 -6.76 10.12
CA VAL A 434 -24.06 -5.31 10.21
C VAL A 434 -22.65 -5.01 9.71
N VAL A 435 -21.66 -5.81 10.12
CA VAL A 435 -20.26 -5.63 9.70
C VAL A 435 -20.12 -5.84 8.20
N SER A 436 -20.67 -6.93 7.66
CA SER A 436 -20.57 -7.24 6.23
C SER A 436 -21.33 -6.24 5.35
N HIS A 437 -22.49 -5.74 5.79
CA HIS A 437 -23.25 -4.72 5.09
C HIS A 437 -22.48 -3.38 5.01
N ASN A 438 -22.00 -2.90 6.15
CA ASN A 438 -21.27 -1.64 6.23
C ASN A 438 -19.94 -1.70 5.44
N TRP A 439 -19.30 -2.86 5.39
CA TRP A 439 -18.14 -3.10 4.56
C TRP A 439 -18.41 -2.91 3.06
N GLU A 440 -19.48 -3.52 2.54
CA GLU A 440 -19.84 -3.39 1.12
C GLU A 440 -20.35 -1.96 0.79
N GLU A 441 -21.12 -1.33 1.69
CA GLU A 441 -21.60 0.04 1.51
C GLU A 441 -20.42 1.03 1.44
N LEU A 442 -19.48 0.95 2.39
CA LEU A 442 -18.29 1.81 2.41
C LEU A 442 -17.53 1.75 1.09
N ARG A 443 -17.17 0.56 0.65
CA ARG A 443 -16.37 0.34 -0.56
C ARG A 443 -17.08 0.79 -1.82
N ARG A 444 -18.42 0.64 -1.86
CA ARG A 444 -19.24 1.06 -2.99
C ARG A 444 -19.29 2.58 -3.12
N PHE A 445 -19.60 3.32 -2.06
CA PHE A 445 -19.67 4.76 -2.18
C PHE A 445 -18.29 5.42 -2.30
N MET A 446 -17.23 4.85 -1.71
CA MET A 446 -15.87 5.32 -1.94
C MET A 446 -15.49 5.18 -3.42
N TRP A 447 -15.86 4.07 -4.05
CA TRP A 447 -15.69 3.90 -5.50
C TRP A 447 -16.49 4.90 -6.31
N ASP A 448 -17.77 5.08 -6.01
CA ASP A 448 -18.69 5.89 -6.81
C ASP A 448 -18.43 7.41 -6.67
N TYR A 449 -18.03 7.88 -5.47
CA TYR A 449 -17.94 9.30 -5.14
C TYR A 449 -16.52 9.82 -4.90
N VAL A 450 -15.58 8.97 -4.48
CA VAL A 450 -14.23 9.36 -4.05
C VAL A 450 -13.15 8.73 -4.93
N GLY A 451 -13.53 8.03 -5.98
CA GLY A 451 -12.65 7.34 -6.89
C GLY A 451 -11.78 8.27 -7.76
N ILE A 452 -11.74 7.99 -9.07
CA ILE A 452 -10.78 8.61 -10.00
C ILE A 452 -11.15 10.06 -10.33
N VAL A 453 -12.43 10.32 -10.69
CA VAL A 453 -12.94 11.66 -11.02
C VAL A 453 -13.84 12.16 -9.89
N ARG A 454 -13.47 13.26 -9.28
CA ARG A 454 -14.11 13.85 -8.08
C ARG A 454 -14.84 15.14 -8.41
N THR A 455 -15.79 15.52 -7.55
CA THR A 455 -16.42 16.84 -7.47
C THR A 455 -16.70 17.19 -6.02
N ASP A 456 -16.77 18.47 -5.67
CA ASP A 456 -17.12 18.92 -4.32
C ASP A 456 -18.44 18.28 -3.84
N ARG A 457 -19.45 18.22 -4.71
CA ARG A 457 -20.75 17.63 -4.40
C ARG A 457 -20.68 16.12 -4.11
N ARG A 458 -19.84 15.37 -4.84
CA ARG A 458 -19.63 13.93 -4.58
C ARG A 458 -18.88 13.71 -3.27
N LEU A 459 -17.83 14.50 -3.02
CA LEU A 459 -17.05 14.42 -1.80
C LEU A 459 -17.87 14.79 -0.56
N GLU A 460 -18.79 15.76 -0.65
CA GLU A 460 -19.72 16.10 0.42
C GLU A 460 -20.67 14.95 0.75
N ARG A 461 -21.23 14.30 -0.28
CA ARG A 461 -22.07 13.09 -0.08
C ARG A 461 -21.31 11.96 0.59
N ALA A 462 -20.06 11.74 0.18
CA ALA A 462 -19.19 10.74 0.80
C ALA A 462 -18.91 11.09 2.26
N ALA A 463 -18.62 12.37 2.58
CA ALA A 463 -18.37 12.82 3.95
C ALA A 463 -19.55 12.54 4.89
N HIS A 464 -20.78 12.80 4.45
CA HIS A 464 -21.98 12.49 5.24
C HIS A 464 -22.14 11.01 5.51
N ARG A 465 -21.90 10.15 4.51
CA ARG A 465 -22.01 8.69 4.67
C ARG A 465 -20.89 8.13 5.56
N VAL A 466 -19.66 8.60 5.38
CA VAL A 466 -18.55 8.20 6.26
C VAL A 466 -18.84 8.56 7.70
N ALA A 467 -19.38 9.77 7.96
CA ALA A 467 -19.72 10.20 9.30
C ALA A 467 -20.78 9.30 9.98
N LEU A 468 -21.83 8.89 9.23
CA LEU A 468 -22.82 7.93 9.72
C LEU A 468 -22.20 6.57 10.04
N LEU A 469 -21.45 5.99 9.11
CA LEU A 469 -20.79 4.70 9.33
C LEU A 469 -19.80 4.73 10.49
N ARG A 470 -19.04 5.83 10.66
CA ARG A 470 -18.16 6.00 11.83
C ARG A 470 -18.92 5.94 13.14
N GLN A 471 -20.07 6.57 13.21
CA GLN A 471 -20.90 6.54 14.42
C GLN A 471 -21.43 5.13 14.69
N GLU A 472 -22.03 4.47 13.70
CA GLU A 472 -22.56 3.10 13.82
C GLU A 472 -21.47 2.10 14.23
N ILE A 473 -20.29 2.17 13.58
CA ILE A 473 -19.18 1.29 13.90
C ILE A 473 -18.61 1.59 15.29
N ALA A 474 -18.56 2.84 15.72
CA ALA A 474 -18.11 3.19 17.06
C ALA A 474 -19.07 2.66 18.14
N GLU A 475 -20.38 2.73 17.92
CA GLU A 475 -21.39 2.15 18.80
C GLU A 475 -21.28 0.63 18.86
N TYR A 476 -21.14 -0.02 17.69
CA TYR A 476 -20.97 -1.47 17.59
C TYR A 476 -19.70 -1.93 18.29
N TYR A 477 -18.56 -1.26 18.03
CA TYR A 477 -17.28 -1.54 18.68
C TYR A 477 -17.30 -1.35 20.21
N GLY A 478 -18.10 -0.41 20.71
CA GLY A 478 -18.25 -0.16 22.14
C GLY A 478 -19.11 -1.19 22.88
N ASN A 479 -19.96 -1.93 22.15
CA ASN A 479 -20.94 -2.86 22.72
C ASN A 479 -20.57 -4.34 22.54
N PHE A 480 -19.79 -4.65 21.52
CA PHE A 480 -19.49 -6.03 21.15
C PHE A 480 -17.99 -6.36 21.19
N ARG A 481 -17.69 -7.64 21.42
CA ARG A 481 -16.30 -8.13 21.36
C ARG A 481 -15.70 -7.91 19.99
N VAL A 482 -14.42 -7.60 19.98
CA VAL A 482 -13.69 -7.37 18.73
C VAL A 482 -13.55 -8.66 17.94
N THR A 483 -13.79 -8.56 16.64
CA THR A 483 -13.53 -9.60 15.64
C THR A 483 -12.58 -9.06 14.57
N PRO A 484 -11.89 -9.91 13.80
CA PRO A 484 -11.03 -9.44 12.71
C PRO A 484 -11.75 -8.51 11.74
N ASP A 485 -12.96 -8.87 11.31
CA ASP A 485 -13.73 -8.11 10.33
C ASP A 485 -14.19 -6.75 10.88
N LEU A 486 -14.58 -6.69 12.16
CA LEU A 486 -14.92 -5.43 12.84
C LEU A 486 -13.69 -4.50 12.96
N LEU A 487 -12.53 -5.05 13.29
CA LEU A 487 -11.28 -4.29 13.39
C LEU A 487 -10.88 -3.69 12.04
N GLU A 488 -10.95 -4.50 10.97
CA GLU A 488 -10.65 -4.04 9.62
C GLU A 488 -11.65 -2.99 9.13
N LEU A 489 -12.96 -3.18 9.39
CA LEU A 489 -13.99 -2.20 9.04
C LEU A 489 -13.80 -0.88 9.78
N ARG A 490 -13.49 -0.93 11.09
CA ARG A 490 -13.16 0.26 11.90
C ARG A 490 -11.97 1.03 11.30
N ASN A 491 -10.93 0.33 10.88
CA ASN A 491 -9.76 0.94 10.26
C ASN A 491 -10.09 1.53 8.88
N LEU A 492 -10.83 0.80 8.05
CA LEU A 492 -11.24 1.26 6.73
C LEU A 492 -12.10 2.53 6.77
N VAL A 493 -13.04 2.62 7.71
CA VAL A 493 -13.90 3.82 7.80
C VAL A 493 -13.10 5.03 8.29
N GLU A 494 -12.10 4.84 9.16
CA GLU A 494 -11.18 5.89 9.58
C GLU A 494 -10.34 6.40 8.40
N VAL A 495 -9.76 5.48 7.63
CA VAL A 495 -8.99 5.82 6.42
C VAL A 495 -9.87 6.49 5.36
N ALA A 496 -11.11 6.04 5.17
CA ALA A 496 -12.07 6.67 4.27
C ALA A 496 -12.35 8.13 4.68
N ASP A 497 -12.51 8.41 5.98
CA ASP A 497 -12.66 9.78 6.49
C ASP A 497 -11.44 10.64 6.15
N LEU A 498 -10.23 10.11 6.37
CA LEU A 498 -8.99 10.80 6.05
C LEU A 498 -8.86 11.10 4.55
N ILE A 499 -9.18 10.14 3.69
CA ILE A 499 -9.17 10.32 2.22
C ILE A 499 -10.17 11.40 1.81
N VAL A 500 -11.40 11.33 2.31
CA VAL A 500 -12.46 12.28 1.96
C VAL A 500 -12.14 13.69 2.45
N ARG A 501 -11.65 13.83 3.67
CA ARG A 501 -11.23 15.12 4.24
C ARG A 501 -10.08 15.73 3.44
N SER A 502 -9.03 14.95 3.16
CA SER A 502 -7.88 15.39 2.37
C SER A 502 -8.31 15.82 0.96
N ALA A 503 -9.17 15.03 0.30
CA ALA A 503 -9.68 15.35 -1.04
C ALA A 503 -10.56 16.62 -1.04
N ARG A 504 -11.34 16.89 0.03
CA ARG A 504 -12.16 18.11 0.16
C ARG A 504 -11.32 19.36 0.43
N GLU A 505 -10.20 19.21 1.10
CA GLU A 505 -9.28 20.33 1.39
C GLU A 505 -8.49 20.74 0.15
N ARG A 506 -8.10 19.79 -0.71
CA ARG A 506 -7.35 20.06 -1.93
C ARG A 506 -8.23 20.64 -3.03
N LYS A 507 -8.14 21.95 -3.23
CA LYS A 507 -8.90 22.70 -4.25
C LYS A 507 -8.05 22.94 -5.50
N GLU A 508 -7.54 21.86 -6.08
CA GLU A 508 -6.77 21.79 -7.33
C GLU A 508 -6.88 20.40 -7.95
N SER A 509 -6.46 20.24 -9.20
CA SER A 509 -6.14 18.95 -9.80
C SER A 509 -4.64 18.80 -9.94
N ARG A 510 -4.08 17.73 -9.32
CA ARG A 510 -2.63 17.45 -9.32
C ARG A 510 -2.41 15.95 -9.19
N GLY A 511 -1.57 15.37 -10.06
CA GLY A 511 -1.26 13.94 -10.03
C GLY A 511 -2.52 13.08 -10.02
N LEU A 512 -2.64 12.24 -9.00
CA LEU A 512 -3.77 11.31 -8.83
C LEU A 512 -5.06 11.96 -8.32
N HIS A 513 -5.01 13.16 -7.77
CA HIS A 513 -6.22 13.90 -7.39
C HIS A 513 -6.72 14.73 -8.56
N TYR A 514 -7.80 14.29 -9.18
CA TYR A 514 -8.46 15.00 -10.28
C TYR A 514 -9.89 15.40 -9.87
N THR A 515 -10.21 16.67 -10.00
CA THR A 515 -11.56 17.22 -9.74
C THR A 515 -12.00 18.13 -10.86
N THR A 516 -13.24 17.96 -11.32
CA THR A 516 -13.79 18.82 -12.39
C THR A 516 -14.09 20.23 -11.92
N ASP A 517 -14.23 20.44 -10.61
CA ASP A 517 -14.51 21.77 -10.04
C ASP A 517 -13.25 22.66 -9.97
N TYR A 518 -12.05 22.02 -9.94
CA TYR A 518 -10.76 22.71 -9.88
C TYR A 518 -9.77 22.03 -10.83
N PRO A 519 -9.88 22.21 -12.17
CA PRO A 519 -9.15 21.39 -13.15
C PRO A 519 -7.66 21.70 -13.26
N GLY A 520 -7.16 22.81 -12.72
CA GLY A 520 -5.75 23.22 -12.77
C GLY A 520 -5.02 23.03 -11.44
N PRO A 521 -3.68 22.89 -11.47
CA PRO A 521 -2.86 22.86 -10.27
C PRO A 521 -2.70 24.26 -9.65
N ARG A 522 -2.47 24.33 -8.34
CA ARG A 522 -2.10 25.55 -7.61
C ARG A 522 -0.58 25.67 -7.50
N ASP A 523 -0.10 26.90 -7.46
CA ASP A 523 1.30 27.22 -7.23
C ASP A 523 1.44 28.17 -6.03
N PRO A 524 2.36 27.90 -5.07
CA PRO A 524 3.22 26.72 -4.96
C PRO A 524 2.44 25.46 -4.55
N PRO A 525 2.93 24.25 -4.93
CA PRO A 525 2.37 22.99 -4.47
C PRO A 525 2.51 22.84 -2.95
N ARG A 526 1.52 22.23 -2.30
CA ARG A 526 1.53 22.02 -0.84
C ARG A 526 0.95 20.66 -0.50
N ASP A 527 1.55 20.01 0.50
CA ASP A 527 0.98 18.78 1.08
C ASP A 527 -0.34 19.07 1.80
N THR A 528 -1.26 18.12 1.75
CA THR A 528 -2.45 18.11 2.60
C THR A 528 -2.12 17.36 3.88
N ILE A 529 -1.94 18.08 4.99
CA ILE A 529 -1.58 17.48 6.28
C ILE A 529 -2.80 17.50 7.20
N MET A 530 -3.23 16.32 7.64
CA MET A 530 -4.29 16.16 8.62
C MET A 530 -3.70 16.09 10.03
N TYR A 531 -4.32 16.82 10.94
CA TYR A 531 -3.95 16.88 12.34
C TYR A 531 -5.02 16.15 13.17
N PRO A 532 -4.66 15.15 13.99
CA PRO A 532 -5.60 14.55 14.92
C PRO A 532 -6.15 15.59 15.92
N ALA A 533 -7.38 15.41 16.34
CA ALA A 533 -7.91 16.22 17.45
C ALA A 533 -7.07 15.98 18.71
N SER A 534 -6.71 17.05 19.41
CA SER A 534 -5.91 17.05 20.64
C SER A 534 -6.63 16.40 21.83
#